data_624dc7865e0216b50380d9e8ffc1906f
#
_entry.id   624dc7865e0216b50380d9e8ffc1906f
#
_cell.length_a   1.000
_cell.length_b   1.000
_cell.length_c   1.000
_cell.angle_alpha   90.00
_cell.angle_beta   90.00
_cell.angle_gamma   90.00
#
_symmetry.space_group_name_H-M   'P 1'
#
loop_
_entity.id
_entity.type
_entity.pdbx_description
1 polymer ?
#
loop_
_entity_poly.entity_id
_entity_poly.type
_entity_poly.pdbx_seq_one_letter_code
_entity_poly.pdbx_strand_id
1 'polypeptide(L)'
;MDIVIFDGYTINPGDLSWGKLEALCGRLTVFDATPPDKALSRLGDSEILITSKCQITRELMEKCPNLKYIGSTATGYNNIDVKAAADLGIAVTNIPAYSTNAVAQHTIALMLEITNHVGLHDRSVQQGQWCECEYFCYWKKPVLLLTGKSLGIIGYGAIGKKVAEIARALGMIVNVYSDDPEGAMKSDFVSLHCPLTEENAGMVNTEFLVNMKPGAVLINTARGGLVDERALADALKAGFIGGAALDVLAEEPPSKNCPLLGIENCIITPHIAWVPKEMRQAVIDNLAENLKSWLDGGMLNRVD
;
A
#
# COMPACT_ATOMS: atom_id res chain seq x y z
N MET A 1 -30.72 -1.34 -12.47
CA MET A 1 -29.57 -0.77 -11.72
C MET A 1 -28.29 -1.16 -12.43
N ASP A 2 -27.48 -0.19 -12.79
CA ASP A 2 -26.23 -0.40 -13.54
C ASP A 2 -25.03 -0.11 -12.64
N ILE A 3 -24.03 -0.99 -12.67
CA ILE A 3 -22.78 -0.83 -11.97
C ILE A 3 -21.68 -0.52 -12.97
N VAL A 4 -20.90 0.51 -12.67
CA VAL A 4 -19.64 0.79 -13.37
C VAL A 4 -18.47 0.62 -12.41
N ILE A 5 -17.46 -0.13 -12.86
CA ILE A 5 -16.18 -0.28 -12.13
C ILE A 5 -15.12 0.51 -12.90
N PHE A 6 -14.51 1.47 -12.22
CA PHE A 6 -13.28 2.11 -12.64
C PHE A 6 -12.08 1.31 -12.14
N ASP A 7 -10.98 1.30 -12.87
CA ASP A 7 -9.72 0.70 -12.45
C ASP A 7 -9.80 -0.82 -12.10
N GLY A 8 -10.66 -1.57 -12.81
CA GLY A 8 -10.94 -2.98 -12.54
C GLY A 8 -9.74 -3.91 -12.74
N TYR A 9 -8.79 -3.56 -13.63
CA TYR A 9 -7.63 -4.40 -13.94
C TYR A 9 -6.78 -4.72 -12.71
N THR A 10 -6.56 -3.76 -11.82
CA THR A 10 -5.72 -3.98 -10.62
C THR A 10 -6.33 -4.98 -9.64
N ILE A 11 -7.67 -5.14 -9.67
CA ILE A 11 -8.39 -6.08 -8.82
C ILE A 11 -8.50 -7.44 -9.50
N ASN A 12 -8.91 -7.43 -10.78
CA ASN A 12 -9.18 -8.64 -11.56
C ASN A 12 -8.63 -8.49 -12.99
N PRO A 13 -7.35 -8.85 -13.20
CA PRO A 13 -6.75 -8.87 -14.55
C PRO A 13 -7.24 -10.05 -15.42
N GLY A 14 -8.32 -10.72 -15.03
CA GLY A 14 -8.92 -11.86 -15.73
C GLY A 14 -8.77 -13.21 -15.02
N ASP A 15 -8.26 -13.22 -13.78
CA ASP A 15 -8.05 -14.44 -12.98
C ASP A 15 -9.06 -14.63 -11.83
N LEU A 16 -10.03 -13.72 -11.71
CA LEU A 16 -11.13 -13.75 -10.73
C LEU A 16 -12.48 -13.57 -11.44
N SER A 17 -13.58 -13.70 -10.68
CA SER A 17 -14.94 -13.51 -11.19
C SER A 17 -15.64 -12.33 -10.53
N TRP A 18 -16.31 -11.52 -11.32
CA TRP A 18 -17.22 -10.46 -10.87
C TRP A 18 -18.64 -10.98 -10.54
N GLY A 19 -18.88 -12.32 -10.64
CA GLY A 19 -20.22 -12.93 -10.58
C GLY A 19 -21.07 -12.55 -9.36
N LYS A 20 -20.46 -12.26 -8.19
CA LYS A 20 -21.20 -11.76 -7.02
C LYS A 20 -21.77 -10.35 -7.23
N LEU A 21 -21.05 -9.48 -7.93
CA LEU A 21 -21.54 -8.13 -8.28
C LEU A 21 -22.54 -8.18 -9.46
N GLU A 22 -22.27 -9.02 -10.46
CA GLU A 22 -23.16 -9.25 -11.59
C GLU A 22 -24.53 -9.71 -11.13
N ALA A 23 -24.61 -10.54 -10.10
CA ALA A 23 -25.87 -11.01 -9.51
C ALA A 23 -26.72 -9.92 -8.82
N LEU A 24 -26.11 -8.76 -8.53
CA LEU A 24 -26.76 -7.62 -7.86
C LEU A 24 -27.19 -6.51 -8.81
N CYS A 25 -26.93 -6.62 -10.13
CA CYS A 25 -27.19 -5.56 -11.09
C CYS A 25 -27.82 -6.09 -12.37
N GLY A 26 -28.41 -5.17 -13.17
CA GLY A 26 -28.90 -5.46 -14.52
C GLY A 26 -27.75 -5.47 -15.55
N ARG A 27 -26.74 -4.62 -15.33
CA ARG A 27 -25.56 -4.53 -16.18
C ARG A 27 -24.34 -4.16 -15.34
N LEU A 28 -23.24 -4.89 -15.52
CA LEU A 28 -21.92 -4.57 -15.00
C LEU A 28 -21.01 -4.12 -16.15
N THR A 29 -20.43 -2.93 -16.03
CA THR A 29 -19.43 -2.41 -16.98
C THR A 29 -18.11 -2.24 -16.23
N VAL A 30 -17.06 -2.91 -16.68
CA VAL A 30 -15.73 -2.85 -16.06
C VAL A 30 -14.77 -2.16 -17.03
N PHE A 31 -14.08 -1.12 -16.54
CA PHE A 31 -12.97 -0.48 -17.24
C PHE A 31 -11.66 -0.86 -16.56
N ASP A 32 -10.64 -1.19 -17.33
CA ASP A 32 -9.32 -1.57 -16.81
C ASP A 32 -8.66 -0.46 -15.99
N ALA A 33 -8.69 0.77 -16.51
CA ALA A 33 -8.23 1.98 -15.84
C ALA A 33 -9.04 3.17 -16.35
N THR A 34 -9.35 4.14 -15.48
CA THR A 34 -10.16 5.32 -15.87
C THR A 34 -9.39 6.62 -15.65
N PRO A 35 -8.90 7.25 -16.73
CA PRO A 35 -8.32 8.59 -16.67
C PRO A 35 -9.35 9.62 -16.23
N PRO A 36 -8.95 10.70 -15.51
CA PRO A 36 -9.87 11.70 -14.99
C PRO A 36 -10.78 12.34 -16.04
N ASP A 37 -10.26 12.59 -17.25
CA ASP A 37 -11.01 13.18 -18.38
C ASP A 37 -12.08 12.23 -18.95
N LYS A 38 -12.05 10.96 -18.64
CA LYS A 38 -13.01 9.94 -19.07
C LYS A 38 -14.02 9.56 -17.98
N ALA A 39 -13.80 9.98 -16.74
CA ALA A 39 -14.64 9.56 -15.60
C ALA A 39 -16.12 9.84 -15.83
N LEU A 40 -16.48 11.08 -16.22
CA LEU A 40 -17.87 11.46 -16.50
C LEU A 40 -18.51 10.64 -17.61
N SER A 41 -17.82 10.49 -18.75
CA SER A 41 -18.38 9.75 -19.90
C SER A 41 -18.51 8.24 -19.64
N ARG A 42 -17.66 7.68 -18.78
CA ARG A 42 -17.71 6.26 -18.41
C ARG A 42 -18.74 5.96 -17.34
N LEU A 43 -18.94 6.89 -16.41
CA LEU A 43 -19.98 6.74 -15.41
C LEU A 43 -21.38 6.85 -16.05
N GLY A 44 -21.58 7.81 -16.98
CA GLY A 44 -22.84 7.97 -17.68
C GLY A 44 -24.03 8.12 -16.73
N ASP A 45 -25.09 7.36 -16.99
CA ASP A 45 -26.32 7.34 -16.17
C ASP A 45 -26.33 6.26 -15.09
N SER A 46 -25.16 5.67 -14.77
CA SER A 46 -25.09 4.57 -13.81
C SER A 46 -25.39 5.03 -12.38
N GLU A 47 -26.09 4.18 -11.63
CA GLU A 47 -26.49 4.45 -10.25
C GLU A 47 -25.40 4.09 -9.24
N ILE A 48 -24.48 3.19 -9.62
CA ILE A 48 -23.45 2.61 -8.73
C ILE A 48 -22.08 2.74 -9.40
N LEU A 49 -21.15 3.33 -8.66
CA LEU A 49 -19.74 3.42 -9.02
C LEU A 49 -18.91 2.58 -8.06
N ILE A 50 -17.99 1.80 -8.60
CA ILE A 50 -16.91 1.15 -7.83
C ILE A 50 -15.60 1.73 -8.35
N THR A 51 -14.72 2.18 -7.44
CA THR A 51 -13.48 2.86 -7.82
C THR A 51 -12.31 2.52 -6.89
N SER A 52 -11.10 2.57 -7.42
CA SER A 52 -9.85 2.36 -6.68
C SER A 52 -9.05 3.65 -6.52
N LYS A 53 -8.68 4.26 -7.63
CA LYS A 53 -7.72 5.38 -7.69
C LYS A 53 -8.28 6.64 -8.36
N CYS A 54 -9.33 6.52 -9.16
CA CYS A 54 -9.93 7.67 -9.83
C CYS A 54 -10.44 8.68 -8.79
N GLN A 55 -10.13 9.96 -8.99
CA GLN A 55 -10.60 11.05 -8.12
C GLN A 55 -12.09 11.28 -8.35
N ILE A 56 -12.88 11.16 -7.30
CA ILE A 56 -14.33 11.36 -7.30
C ILE A 56 -14.63 12.66 -6.57
N THR A 57 -14.68 13.74 -7.34
CA THR A 57 -14.88 15.10 -6.84
C THR A 57 -16.36 15.46 -6.77
N ARG A 58 -16.70 16.51 -6.02
CA ARG A 58 -18.04 17.12 -5.99
C ARG A 58 -18.54 17.41 -7.41
N GLU A 59 -17.69 18.03 -8.25
CA GLU A 59 -18.08 18.40 -9.63
C GLU A 59 -18.48 17.18 -10.46
N LEU A 60 -17.78 16.05 -10.33
CA LEU A 60 -18.14 14.81 -11.01
C LEU A 60 -19.49 14.29 -10.52
N MET A 61 -19.71 14.25 -9.20
CA MET A 61 -20.95 13.75 -8.59
C MET A 61 -22.16 14.60 -8.98
N GLU A 62 -22.03 15.93 -8.98
CA GLU A 62 -23.09 16.88 -9.38
C GLU A 62 -23.51 16.70 -10.86
N LYS A 63 -22.58 16.27 -11.74
CA LYS A 63 -22.88 15.96 -13.14
C LYS A 63 -23.50 14.59 -13.36
N CYS A 64 -23.60 13.77 -12.31
CA CYS A 64 -24.12 12.41 -12.35
C CYS A 64 -25.36 12.26 -11.44
N PRO A 65 -26.52 12.84 -11.78
CA PRO A 65 -27.68 12.92 -10.87
C PRO A 65 -28.28 11.55 -10.53
N ASN A 66 -27.97 10.52 -11.30
CA ASN A 66 -28.44 9.14 -11.03
C ASN A 66 -27.53 8.38 -10.06
N LEU A 67 -26.32 8.88 -9.74
CA LEU A 67 -25.37 8.22 -8.84
C LEU A 67 -25.92 8.20 -7.41
N LYS A 68 -26.00 7.03 -6.80
CA LYS A 68 -26.55 6.81 -5.45
C LYS A 68 -25.57 6.11 -4.52
N TYR A 69 -24.57 5.41 -5.07
CA TYR A 69 -23.64 4.61 -4.28
C TYR A 69 -22.25 4.63 -4.91
N ILE A 70 -21.24 4.76 -4.04
CA ILE A 70 -19.82 4.67 -4.40
C ILE A 70 -19.17 3.63 -3.49
N GLY A 71 -18.65 2.55 -4.09
CA GLY A 71 -17.84 1.54 -3.40
C GLY A 71 -16.34 1.79 -3.61
N SER A 72 -15.61 2.08 -2.55
CA SER A 72 -14.14 2.09 -2.60
C SER A 72 -13.62 0.65 -2.52
N THR A 73 -12.67 0.30 -3.38
CA THR A 73 -12.02 -1.03 -3.40
C THR A 73 -10.91 -1.17 -2.37
N ALA A 74 -10.74 -0.20 -1.49
CA ALA A 74 -9.64 -0.12 -0.54
C ALA A 74 -10.10 0.30 0.86
N THR A 75 -9.23 0.16 1.84
CA THR A 75 -9.44 0.71 3.19
C THR A 75 -9.36 2.24 3.17
N GLY A 76 -8.41 2.81 2.44
CA GLY A 76 -8.30 4.26 2.25
C GLY A 76 -9.21 4.75 1.13
N TYR A 77 -9.85 5.89 1.33
CA TYR A 77 -10.81 6.51 0.40
C TYR A 77 -10.54 8.01 0.15
N ASN A 78 -9.29 8.43 0.31
CA ASN A 78 -8.87 9.84 0.13
C ASN A 78 -9.11 10.38 -1.31
N ASN A 79 -9.35 9.50 -2.27
CA ASN A 79 -9.72 9.85 -3.64
C ASN A 79 -11.21 10.17 -3.81
N ILE A 80 -12.04 10.07 -2.77
CA ILE A 80 -13.48 10.34 -2.80
C ILE A 80 -13.78 11.53 -1.89
N ASP A 81 -14.45 12.56 -2.41
CA ASP A 81 -15.00 13.66 -1.61
C ASP A 81 -16.25 13.17 -0.85
N VAL A 82 -15.99 12.54 0.29
CA VAL A 82 -17.05 11.93 1.13
C VAL A 82 -18.03 12.98 1.64
N LYS A 83 -17.57 14.20 1.94
CA LYS A 83 -18.44 15.29 2.37
C LYS A 83 -19.40 15.71 1.26
N ALA A 84 -18.89 15.82 0.03
CA ALA A 84 -19.75 16.10 -1.11
C ALA A 84 -20.74 14.97 -1.37
N ALA A 85 -20.33 13.72 -1.22
CA ALA A 85 -21.21 12.56 -1.36
C ALA A 85 -22.35 12.60 -0.34
N ALA A 86 -22.05 12.86 0.95
CA ALA A 86 -23.06 13.03 1.98
C ALA A 86 -24.06 14.17 1.67
N ASP A 87 -23.55 15.36 1.26
CA ASP A 87 -24.38 16.49 0.87
C ASP A 87 -25.35 16.17 -0.30
N LEU A 88 -24.93 15.29 -1.21
CA LEU A 88 -25.70 14.87 -2.38
C LEU A 88 -26.55 13.60 -2.14
N GLY A 89 -26.50 13.03 -0.94
CA GLY A 89 -27.23 11.81 -0.59
C GLY A 89 -26.66 10.53 -1.23
N ILE A 90 -25.39 10.54 -1.62
CA ILE A 90 -24.69 9.40 -2.21
C ILE A 90 -24.01 8.62 -1.11
N ALA A 91 -24.36 7.34 -0.95
CA ALA A 91 -23.72 6.46 0.03
C ALA A 91 -22.30 6.09 -0.40
N VAL A 92 -21.34 6.16 0.52
CA VAL A 92 -19.96 5.75 0.28
C VAL A 92 -19.58 4.62 1.24
N THR A 93 -19.00 3.55 0.71
CA THR A 93 -18.47 2.45 1.50
C THR A 93 -17.00 2.18 1.19
N ASN A 94 -16.26 1.67 2.17
CA ASN A 94 -14.90 1.20 1.99
C ASN A 94 -14.77 -0.29 2.36
N ILE A 95 -13.54 -0.83 2.33
CA ILE A 95 -13.24 -2.21 2.75
C ILE A 95 -12.20 -2.15 3.88
N PRO A 96 -12.64 -2.16 5.15
CA PRO A 96 -11.72 -2.07 6.28
C PRO A 96 -10.90 -3.36 6.45
N ALA A 97 -9.61 -3.23 6.79
CA ALA A 97 -8.72 -4.27 7.31
C ALA A 97 -8.58 -5.58 6.50
N TYR A 98 -9.00 -5.62 5.22
CA TYR A 98 -8.97 -6.84 4.41
C TYR A 98 -7.54 -7.35 4.11
N SER A 99 -6.56 -6.46 4.02
CA SER A 99 -5.19 -6.77 3.58
C SER A 99 -4.16 -6.90 4.71
N THR A 100 -4.58 -6.92 5.98
CA THR A 100 -3.68 -6.90 7.15
C THR A 100 -2.56 -7.95 7.05
N ASN A 101 -2.90 -9.21 6.79
CA ASN A 101 -1.92 -10.29 6.71
C ASN A 101 -1.01 -10.17 5.48
N ALA A 102 -1.55 -9.75 4.34
CA ALA A 102 -0.79 -9.57 3.11
C ALA A 102 0.25 -8.45 3.24
N VAL A 103 -0.16 -7.28 3.78
CA VAL A 103 0.76 -6.16 4.01
C VAL A 103 1.83 -6.51 5.03
N ALA A 104 1.48 -7.21 6.12
CA ALA A 104 2.46 -7.69 7.09
C ALA A 104 3.45 -8.67 6.45
N GLN A 105 2.99 -9.64 5.67
CA GLN A 105 3.85 -10.56 4.93
C GLN A 105 4.80 -9.82 3.98
N HIS A 106 4.30 -8.85 3.22
CA HIS A 106 5.10 -8.07 2.27
C HIS A 106 6.15 -7.20 2.99
N THR A 107 5.78 -6.58 4.13
CA THR A 107 6.71 -5.84 4.98
C THR A 107 7.89 -6.73 5.42
N ILE A 108 7.62 -7.94 5.88
CA ILE A 108 8.65 -8.91 6.27
C ILE A 108 9.46 -9.39 5.05
N ALA A 109 8.81 -9.60 3.90
CA ALA A 109 9.51 -9.98 2.67
C ALA A 109 10.51 -8.89 2.24
N LEU A 110 10.12 -7.62 2.28
CA LEU A 110 11.02 -6.48 2.02
C LEU A 110 12.17 -6.44 3.02
N MET A 111 11.90 -6.67 4.32
CA MET A 111 12.94 -6.75 5.36
C MET A 111 13.91 -7.90 5.09
N LEU A 112 13.42 -9.06 4.71
CA LEU A 112 14.27 -10.22 4.38
C LEU A 112 15.04 -9.99 3.07
N GLU A 113 14.47 -9.35 2.06
CA GLU A 113 15.19 -9.05 0.82
C GLU A 113 16.35 -8.08 1.06
N ILE A 114 16.14 -7.01 1.85
CA ILE A 114 17.20 -6.03 2.13
C ILE A 114 18.31 -6.57 3.03
N THR A 115 18.04 -7.64 3.80
CA THR A 115 19.02 -8.28 4.68
C THR A 115 19.73 -9.47 4.04
N ASN A 116 19.03 -10.25 3.22
CA ASN A 116 19.57 -11.47 2.63
C ASN A 116 19.95 -11.31 1.16
N HIS A 117 19.45 -10.26 0.48
CA HIS A 117 19.70 -10.01 -0.94
C HIS A 117 19.44 -11.23 -1.83
N VAL A 118 18.33 -11.96 -1.57
CA VAL A 118 18.02 -13.23 -2.27
C VAL A 118 17.96 -13.03 -3.76
N GLY A 119 17.24 -11.99 -4.22
CA GLY A 119 17.13 -11.70 -5.65
C GLY A 119 18.46 -11.31 -6.32
N LEU A 120 19.37 -10.66 -5.59
CA LEU A 120 20.72 -10.34 -6.08
C LEU A 120 21.56 -11.61 -6.27
N HIS A 121 21.55 -12.49 -5.27
CA HIS A 121 22.31 -13.73 -5.30
C HIS A 121 21.78 -14.71 -6.35
N ASP A 122 20.44 -14.85 -6.46
CA ASP A 122 19.81 -15.67 -7.51
C ASP A 122 20.25 -15.20 -8.92
N ARG A 123 20.11 -13.90 -9.23
CA ARG A 123 20.56 -13.37 -10.53
C ARG A 123 22.03 -13.64 -10.81
N SER A 124 22.87 -13.52 -9.79
CA SER A 124 24.31 -13.81 -9.91
C SER A 124 24.59 -15.29 -10.26
N VAL A 125 23.85 -16.20 -9.62
CA VAL A 125 23.95 -17.66 -9.90
C VAL A 125 23.45 -17.97 -11.31
N GLN A 126 22.29 -17.42 -11.72
CA GLN A 126 21.75 -17.62 -13.08
C GLN A 126 22.66 -17.07 -14.19
N GLN A 127 23.49 -16.06 -13.86
CA GLN A 127 24.54 -15.55 -14.76
C GLN A 127 25.82 -16.40 -14.79
N GLY A 128 25.85 -17.54 -14.10
CA GLY A 128 26.98 -18.49 -14.12
C GLY A 128 28.10 -18.15 -13.11
N GLN A 129 28.00 -17.08 -12.33
CA GLN A 129 29.09 -16.63 -11.46
C GLN A 129 29.47 -17.66 -10.38
N TRP A 130 28.53 -18.53 -9.96
CA TRP A 130 28.87 -19.61 -9.03
C TRP A 130 29.64 -20.74 -9.71
N CYS A 131 29.41 -21.01 -10.99
CA CYS A 131 30.18 -22.02 -11.71
C CYS A 131 31.66 -21.65 -11.88
N GLU A 132 31.94 -20.34 -11.84
CA GLU A 132 33.30 -19.78 -11.98
C GLU A 132 33.98 -19.54 -10.62
N CYS A 133 33.25 -19.77 -9.52
CA CYS A 133 33.75 -19.50 -8.15
C CYS A 133 34.66 -20.65 -7.68
N GLU A 134 35.86 -20.34 -7.20
CA GLU A 134 36.79 -21.31 -6.59
C GLU A 134 36.28 -21.88 -5.26
N TYR A 135 35.34 -21.20 -4.62
CA TYR A 135 34.82 -21.55 -3.29
C TYR A 135 33.43 -22.18 -3.41
N PHE A 136 33.04 -22.99 -2.44
CA PHE A 136 31.71 -23.61 -2.41
C PHE A 136 30.56 -22.60 -2.20
N CYS A 137 30.87 -21.39 -1.75
CA CYS A 137 29.91 -20.29 -1.58
C CYS A 137 30.59 -18.93 -1.77
N TYR A 138 29.76 -17.92 -2.05
CA TYR A 138 30.16 -16.51 -2.10
C TYR A 138 28.97 -15.62 -1.75
N TRP A 139 29.22 -14.36 -1.46
CA TRP A 139 28.19 -13.34 -1.28
C TRP A 139 28.59 -12.04 -1.98
N LYS A 140 27.61 -11.37 -2.59
CA LYS A 140 27.77 -10.10 -3.31
C LYS A 140 27.69 -8.89 -2.38
N LYS A 141 26.90 -9.01 -1.32
CA LYS A 141 26.71 -8.01 -0.27
C LYS A 141 26.64 -8.69 1.08
N PRO A 142 26.98 -7.97 2.19
CA PRO A 142 26.83 -8.51 3.52
C PRO A 142 25.41 -8.99 3.81
N VAL A 143 25.29 -10.20 4.33
CA VAL A 143 24.02 -10.77 4.78
C VAL A 143 23.87 -10.50 6.27
N LEU A 144 22.69 -10.06 6.71
CA LEU A 144 22.42 -9.66 8.09
C LEU A 144 21.45 -10.63 8.75
N LEU A 145 21.72 -10.98 10.01
CA LEU A 145 20.83 -11.76 10.85
C LEU A 145 19.83 -10.83 11.56
N LEU A 146 18.54 -11.16 11.52
CA LEU A 146 17.49 -10.37 12.20
C LEU A 146 17.42 -10.64 13.71
N THR A 147 17.78 -11.86 14.16
CA THR A 147 17.77 -12.22 15.59
C THR A 147 18.60 -11.23 16.40
N GLY A 148 18.01 -10.67 17.46
CA GLY A 148 18.61 -9.66 18.31
C GLY A 148 18.63 -8.23 17.77
N LYS A 149 18.20 -8.02 16.51
CA LYS A 149 17.99 -6.68 15.94
C LYS A 149 16.71 -6.06 16.45
N SER A 150 16.66 -4.73 16.51
CA SER A 150 15.48 -3.98 16.93
C SER A 150 14.64 -3.53 15.73
N LEU A 151 13.30 -3.56 15.89
CA LEU A 151 12.31 -3.04 14.96
C LEU A 151 11.46 -1.98 15.64
N GLY A 152 11.56 -0.74 15.19
CA GLY A 152 10.68 0.35 15.55
C GLY A 152 9.42 0.32 14.69
N ILE A 153 8.25 0.36 15.31
CA ILE A 153 6.95 0.36 14.62
C ILE A 153 6.26 1.69 14.84
N ILE A 154 6.03 2.43 13.75
CA ILE A 154 5.27 3.68 13.75
C ILE A 154 3.86 3.39 13.20
N GLY A 155 2.86 3.41 14.10
CA GLY A 155 1.50 2.97 13.80
C GLY A 155 1.22 1.54 14.27
N TYR A 156 0.76 1.37 15.50
CA TYR A 156 0.52 0.05 16.13
C TYR A 156 -0.94 -0.39 15.99
N GLY A 157 -1.51 -0.22 14.77
CA GLY A 157 -2.82 -0.74 14.37
C GLY A 157 -2.77 -2.24 14.01
N ALA A 158 -3.76 -2.73 13.27
CA ALA A 158 -3.85 -4.15 12.89
C ALA A 158 -2.60 -4.65 12.16
N ILE A 159 -2.11 -3.89 11.17
CA ILE A 159 -0.91 -4.23 10.38
C ILE A 159 0.35 -4.19 11.27
N GLY A 160 0.58 -3.07 11.99
CA GLY A 160 1.76 -2.94 12.85
C GLY A 160 1.84 -4.02 13.93
N LYS A 161 0.70 -4.42 14.52
CA LYS A 161 0.63 -5.55 15.47
C LYS A 161 1.01 -6.87 14.81
N LYS A 162 0.55 -7.11 13.58
CA LYS A 162 0.88 -8.35 12.86
C LYS A 162 2.34 -8.41 12.43
N VAL A 163 2.91 -7.29 12.00
CA VAL A 163 4.35 -7.18 11.72
C VAL A 163 5.17 -7.44 13.00
N ALA A 164 4.77 -6.84 14.13
CA ALA A 164 5.42 -7.06 15.42
C ALA A 164 5.41 -8.53 15.85
N GLU A 165 4.28 -9.23 15.67
CA GLU A 165 4.13 -10.65 15.95
C GLU A 165 5.17 -11.49 15.18
N ILE A 166 5.24 -11.26 13.85
CA ILE A 166 6.15 -12.01 12.97
C ILE A 166 7.62 -11.65 13.28
N ALA A 167 7.92 -10.37 13.50
CA ALA A 167 9.27 -9.92 13.83
C ALA A 167 9.78 -10.55 15.16
N ARG A 168 8.93 -10.64 16.18
CA ARG A 168 9.27 -11.34 17.43
C ARG A 168 9.54 -12.82 17.19
N ALA A 169 8.79 -13.48 16.32
CA ALA A 169 9.03 -14.88 15.94
C ALA A 169 10.36 -15.08 15.21
N LEU A 170 10.88 -14.04 14.52
CA LEU A 170 12.20 -14.01 13.93
C LEU A 170 13.32 -13.64 14.97
N GLY A 171 12.97 -13.50 16.24
CA GLY A 171 13.92 -13.15 17.31
C GLY A 171 14.27 -11.66 17.39
N MET A 172 13.49 -10.77 16.80
CA MET A 172 13.70 -9.33 16.87
C MET A 172 13.13 -8.73 18.17
N ILE A 173 13.73 -7.61 18.60
CA ILE A 173 13.22 -6.75 19.68
C ILE A 173 12.32 -5.70 19.07
N VAL A 174 11.06 -5.61 19.49
CA VAL A 174 10.08 -4.67 18.93
C VAL A 174 9.86 -3.49 19.86
N ASN A 175 10.10 -2.28 19.34
CA ASN A 175 9.86 -1.00 19.99
C ASN A 175 8.67 -0.31 19.30
N VAL A 176 7.64 0.04 20.07
CA VAL A 176 6.43 0.69 19.55
C VAL A 176 6.54 2.20 19.76
N TYR A 177 6.40 2.98 18.69
CA TYR A 177 6.59 4.42 18.72
C TYR A 177 5.66 5.16 19.70
N SER A 178 4.42 4.69 19.89
CA SER A 178 3.50 5.29 20.86
C SER A 178 3.95 5.12 22.33
N ASP A 179 4.76 4.10 22.61
CA ASP A 179 5.20 3.74 23.95
C ASP A 179 6.60 4.30 24.25
N ASP A 180 7.48 4.22 23.25
CA ASP A 180 8.86 4.70 23.30
C ASP A 180 9.27 5.28 21.92
N PRO A 181 9.00 6.56 21.66
CA PRO A 181 9.34 7.21 20.38
C PRO A 181 10.83 7.17 20.06
N GLU A 182 11.69 7.41 21.06
CA GLU A 182 13.12 7.43 20.85
C GLU A 182 13.68 6.04 20.56
N GLY A 183 13.31 5.03 21.34
CA GLY A 183 13.72 3.65 21.11
C GLY A 183 13.23 3.09 19.77
N ALA A 184 12.02 3.49 19.33
CA ALA A 184 11.51 3.11 18.02
C ALA A 184 12.33 3.74 16.88
N MET A 185 12.64 5.04 16.95
CA MET A 185 13.46 5.74 15.95
C MET A 185 14.91 5.24 15.92
N LYS A 186 15.48 4.88 17.06
CA LYS A 186 16.84 4.35 17.21
C LYS A 186 16.96 2.85 16.93
N SER A 187 15.92 2.22 16.40
CA SER A 187 15.93 0.80 16.06
C SER A 187 16.75 0.51 14.79
N ASP A 188 17.21 -0.75 14.63
CA ASP A 188 17.93 -1.20 13.44
C ASP A 188 17.05 -1.14 12.18
N PHE A 189 15.74 -1.35 12.36
CA PHE A 189 14.71 -1.20 11.34
C PHE A 189 13.62 -0.28 11.87
N VAL A 190 13.10 0.62 11.02
CA VAL A 190 11.93 1.46 11.33
C VAL A 190 10.87 1.20 10.27
N SER A 191 9.67 0.78 10.67
CA SER A 191 8.59 0.42 9.77
C SER A 191 7.34 1.27 10.01
N LEU A 192 6.80 1.84 8.93
CA LEU A 192 5.65 2.74 8.96
C LEU A 192 4.36 1.97 8.67
N HIS A 193 3.36 2.12 9.56
CA HIS A 193 2.04 1.49 9.49
C HIS A 193 0.91 2.45 9.93
N CYS A 194 1.19 3.75 10.00
CA CYS A 194 0.20 4.76 10.31
C CYS A 194 -0.51 5.29 9.05
N PRO A 195 -1.75 5.81 9.14
CA PRO A 195 -2.39 6.54 8.05
C PRO A 195 -1.65 7.84 7.77
N LEU A 196 -1.80 8.35 6.55
CA LEU A 196 -1.37 9.70 6.20
C LEU A 196 -2.42 10.71 6.62
N THR A 197 -2.01 11.73 7.36
CA THR A 197 -2.80 12.91 7.76
C THR A 197 -2.04 14.18 7.40
N GLU A 198 -2.69 15.35 7.52
CA GLU A 198 -2.02 16.63 7.31
C GLU A 198 -0.87 16.84 8.31
N GLU A 199 -1.04 16.37 9.56
CA GLU A 199 -0.06 16.56 10.64
C GLU A 199 1.19 15.69 10.47
N ASN A 200 1.09 14.53 9.80
CA ASN A 200 2.21 13.61 9.63
C ASN A 200 2.73 13.51 8.19
N ALA A 201 2.23 14.33 7.28
CA ALA A 201 2.75 14.42 5.92
C ALA A 201 4.23 14.84 5.95
N GLY A 202 5.09 14.05 5.29
CA GLY A 202 6.53 14.27 5.28
C GLY A 202 7.20 14.13 6.64
N MET A 203 6.61 13.40 7.59
CA MET A 203 7.19 13.22 8.93
C MET A 203 8.58 12.58 8.89
N VAL A 204 8.83 11.71 7.91
CA VAL A 204 10.16 11.14 7.66
C VAL A 204 10.93 12.13 6.77
N ASN A 205 11.41 13.18 7.38
CA ASN A 205 12.19 14.25 6.78
C ASN A 205 13.69 14.12 7.15
N THR A 206 14.50 15.11 6.80
CA THR A 206 15.95 15.12 7.09
C THR A 206 16.22 14.97 8.59
N GLU A 207 15.49 15.67 9.45
CA GLU A 207 15.68 15.61 10.90
C GLU A 207 15.39 14.20 11.44
N PHE A 208 14.28 13.59 10.99
CA PHE A 208 13.95 12.21 11.36
C PHE A 208 15.06 11.25 10.94
N LEU A 209 15.50 11.33 9.68
CA LEU A 209 16.51 10.41 9.11
C LEU A 209 17.88 10.53 9.79
N VAL A 210 18.31 11.73 10.13
CA VAL A 210 19.57 11.96 10.86
C VAL A 210 19.49 11.43 12.31
N ASN A 211 18.30 11.44 12.91
CA ASN A 211 18.05 10.91 14.24
C ASN A 211 17.85 9.39 14.27
N MET A 212 17.71 8.72 13.14
CA MET A 212 17.72 7.25 13.08
C MET A 212 19.09 6.69 13.53
N LYS A 213 19.11 5.41 13.88
CA LYS A 213 20.36 4.71 14.16
C LYS A 213 21.22 4.68 12.88
N PRO A 214 22.53 5.03 12.94
CA PRO A 214 23.42 4.88 11.79
C PRO A 214 23.36 3.47 11.21
N GLY A 215 23.15 3.36 9.90
CA GLY A 215 23.00 2.08 9.22
C GLY A 215 21.61 1.43 9.35
N ALA A 216 20.64 2.08 9.99
CA ALA A 216 19.26 1.59 10.07
C ALA A 216 18.58 1.51 8.69
N VAL A 217 17.53 0.73 8.62
CA VAL A 217 16.72 0.54 7.42
C VAL A 217 15.31 1.10 7.65
N LEU A 218 14.83 1.96 6.71
CA LEU A 218 13.46 2.43 6.69
C LEU A 218 12.58 1.50 5.84
N ILE A 219 11.40 1.13 6.34
CA ILE A 219 10.41 0.34 5.59
C ILE A 219 9.09 1.11 5.54
N ASN A 220 8.54 1.29 4.34
CA ASN A 220 7.25 1.94 4.16
C ASN A 220 6.32 1.10 3.26
N THR A 221 5.34 0.47 3.88
CA THR A 221 4.21 -0.21 3.23
C THR A 221 2.88 0.46 3.58
N ALA A 222 2.92 1.71 4.07
CA ALA A 222 1.75 2.48 4.49
C ALA A 222 1.31 3.50 3.43
N ARG A 223 1.94 4.68 3.41
CA ARG A 223 1.65 5.75 2.45
C ARG A 223 2.94 6.48 2.07
N GLY A 224 3.12 6.75 0.77
CA GLY A 224 4.30 7.45 0.27
C GLY A 224 4.46 8.86 0.85
N GLY A 225 3.35 9.60 0.99
CA GLY A 225 3.36 10.95 1.54
C GLY A 225 3.82 11.09 3.00
N LEU A 226 4.07 9.99 3.72
CA LEU A 226 4.73 10.02 5.03
C LEU A 226 6.23 10.36 4.94
N VAL A 227 6.83 10.18 3.76
CA VAL A 227 8.28 10.31 3.54
C VAL A 227 8.57 11.47 2.61
N ASP A 228 9.49 12.34 3.00
CA ASP A 228 10.16 13.26 2.09
C ASP A 228 11.16 12.44 1.26
N GLU A 229 10.79 12.13 0.01
CA GLU A 229 11.59 11.27 -0.88
C GLU A 229 12.95 11.89 -1.23
N ARG A 230 13.03 13.24 -1.25
CA ARG A 230 14.29 13.91 -1.51
C ARG A 230 15.23 13.77 -0.32
N ALA A 231 14.72 14.02 0.88
CA ALA A 231 15.51 13.84 2.11
C ALA A 231 15.96 12.36 2.27
N LEU A 232 15.08 11.40 1.96
CA LEU A 232 15.44 9.98 1.98
C LEU A 232 16.53 9.64 0.97
N ALA A 233 16.42 10.12 -0.27
CA ALA A 233 17.43 9.91 -1.31
C ALA A 233 18.81 10.48 -0.91
N ASP A 234 18.83 11.68 -0.32
CA ASP A 234 20.05 12.32 0.13
C ASP A 234 20.66 11.57 1.34
N ALA A 235 19.85 11.10 2.29
CA ALA A 235 20.30 10.30 3.43
C ALA A 235 20.89 8.94 3.00
N LEU A 236 20.29 8.27 2.02
CA LEU A 236 20.78 7.00 1.45
C LEU A 236 22.12 7.19 0.74
N LYS A 237 22.24 8.23 -0.10
CA LYS A 237 23.48 8.55 -0.84
C LYS A 237 24.61 8.97 0.09
N ALA A 238 24.28 9.66 1.18
CA ALA A 238 25.25 10.09 2.19
C ALA A 238 25.63 8.95 3.17
N GLY A 239 24.91 7.82 3.16
CA GLY A 239 25.15 6.70 4.06
C GLY A 239 24.72 6.97 5.50
N PHE A 240 23.84 7.94 5.77
CA PHE A 240 23.27 8.17 7.11
C PHE A 240 22.42 6.99 7.57
N ILE A 241 21.67 6.39 6.64
CA ILE A 241 20.93 5.14 6.88
C ILE A 241 21.43 4.05 5.92
N GLY A 242 21.30 2.80 6.34
CA GLY A 242 21.81 1.63 5.61
C GLY A 242 20.99 1.26 4.37
N GLY A 243 19.70 1.59 4.37
CA GLY A 243 18.81 1.28 3.25
C GLY A 243 17.37 1.71 3.45
N ALA A 244 16.59 1.53 2.39
CA ALA A 244 15.14 1.70 2.44
C ALA A 244 14.44 0.60 1.63
N ALA A 245 13.22 0.22 2.06
CA ALA A 245 12.36 -0.73 1.35
C ALA A 245 10.93 -0.18 1.33
N LEU A 246 10.46 0.19 0.15
CA LEU A 246 9.24 0.96 -0.06
C LEU A 246 8.29 0.21 -0.99
N ASP A 247 7.04 0.06 -0.57
CA ASP A 247 5.97 -0.43 -1.47
C ASP A 247 5.13 0.73 -2.02
N VAL A 248 5.31 1.92 -1.45
CA VAL A 248 4.52 3.12 -1.76
C VAL A 248 5.43 4.33 -1.97
N LEU A 249 5.02 5.21 -2.89
CA LEU A 249 5.69 6.47 -3.20
C LEU A 249 4.71 7.65 -3.11
N ALA A 250 5.24 8.87 -3.03
CA ALA A 250 4.43 10.08 -2.94
C ALA A 250 3.59 10.29 -4.22
N GLU A 251 4.15 9.97 -5.38
CA GLU A 251 3.47 9.93 -6.67
C GLU A 251 3.42 8.49 -7.19
N GLU A 252 2.24 7.98 -7.49
CA GLU A 252 2.00 6.62 -8.00
C GLU A 252 1.12 6.64 -9.27
N PRO A 253 1.63 6.20 -10.45
CA PRO A 253 2.99 5.76 -10.74
C PRO A 253 4.03 6.88 -10.62
N PRO A 254 5.27 6.57 -10.20
CA PRO A 254 6.31 7.59 -10.08
C PRO A 254 6.74 8.16 -11.43
N SER A 255 7.12 9.43 -11.44
CA SER A 255 7.75 10.02 -12.59
C SER A 255 9.17 9.44 -12.80
N LYS A 256 9.71 9.56 -14.02
CA LYS A 256 11.10 9.15 -14.31
C LYS A 256 12.15 9.94 -13.51
N ASN A 257 11.74 11.07 -12.94
CA ASN A 257 12.60 11.94 -12.14
C ASN A 257 12.49 11.67 -10.63
N CYS A 258 11.77 10.62 -10.21
CA CYS A 258 11.70 10.25 -8.80
C CYS A 258 13.10 10.07 -8.23
N PRO A 259 13.46 10.78 -7.14
CA PRO A 259 14.83 10.84 -6.63
C PRO A 259 15.35 9.50 -6.07
N LEU A 260 14.43 8.57 -5.81
CA LEU A 260 14.72 7.24 -5.23
C LEU A 260 15.07 6.19 -6.29
N LEU A 261 14.73 6.42 -7.57
CA LEU A 261 15.01 5.46 -8.63
C LEU A 261 16.53 5.34 -8.87
N GLY A 262 17.02 4.10 -8.99
CA GLY A 262 18.44 3.81 -9.24
C GLY A 262 19.34 3.90 -8.00
N ILE A 263 18.80 4.16 -6.80
CA ILE A 263 19.58 4.09 -5.56
C ILE A 263 19.74 2.62 -5.17
N GLU A 264 20.99 2.14 -5.06
CA GLU A 264 21.32 0.73 -4.93
C GLU A 264 20.80 0.08 -3.63
N ASN A 265 20.76 0.85 -2.52
CA ASN A 265 20.27 0.41 -1.22
C ASN A 265 18.81 0.82 -0.97
N CYS A 266 18.04 1.10 -2.03
CA CYS A 266 16.61 1.38 -2.00
C CYS A 266 15.85 0.34 -2.81
N ILE A 267 15.07 -0.51 -2.14
CA ILE A 267 14.16 -1.46 -2.78
C ILE A 267 12.80 -0.79 -2.93
N ILE A 268 12.22 -0.86 -4.14
CA ILE A 268 10.90 -0.29 -4.42
C ILE A 268 10.04 -1.36 -5.09
N THR A 269 8.84 -1.59 -4.56
CA THR A 269 7.80 -2.43 -5.17
C THR A 269 6.59 -1.57 -5.54
N PRO A 270 5.84 -1.92 -6.61
CA PRO A 270 4.86 -1.03 -7.20
C PRO A 270 3.47 -1.13 -6.52
N HIS A 271 3.41 -0.83 -5.21
CA HIS A 271 2.20 -0.83 -4.36
C HIS A 271 1.44 -2.17 -4.43
N ILE A 272 2.16 -3.26 -4.18
CA ILE A 272 1.67 -4.65 -4.32
C ILE A 272 1.52 -5.39 -2.99
N ALA A 273 1.72 -4.75 -1.86
CA ALA A 273 1.59 -5.39 -0.55
C ALA A 273 0.19 -5.99 -0.30
N TRP A 274 -0.85 -5.49 -0.99
CA TRP A 274 -2.24 -5.92 -0.87
C TRP A 274 -2.68 -6.94 -1.95
N VAL A 275 -1.89 -7.21 -2.98
CA VAL A 275 -2.25 -7.85 -4.26
C VAL A 275 -2.43 -9.39 -4.24
N PRO A 276 -2.12 -10.17 -3.17
CA PRO A 276 -2.38 -11.61 -3.23
C PRO A 276 -3.79 -11.92 -3.75
N LYS A 277 -3.92 -12.99 -4.53
CA LYS A 277 -5.18 -13.38 -5.20
C LYS A 277 -6.35 -13.49 -4.21
N GLU A 278 -6.09 -14.04 -3.04
CA GLU A 278 -7.05 -14.19 -1.95
C GLU A 278 -7.55 -12.82 -1.45
N MET A 279 -6.67 -11.82 -1.40
CA MET A 279 -7.03 -10.46 -0.98
C MET A 279 -7.83 -9.74 -2.06
N ARG A 280 -7.48 -9.92 -3.33
CA ARG A 280 -8.26 -9.37 -4.46
C ARG A 280 -9.66 -10.01 -4.55
N GLN A 281 -9.77 -11.31 -4.26
CA GLN A 281 -11.07 -11.98 -4.14
C GLN A 281 -11.87 -11.41 -2.96
N ALA A 282 -11.21 -11.21 -1.80
CA ALA A 282 -11.86 -10.60 -0.64
C ALA A 282 -12.36 -9.18 -0.93
N VAL A 283 -11.66 -8.40 -1.78
CA VAL A 283 -12.15 -7.08 -2.24
C VAL A 283 -13.48 -7.24 -2.98
N ILE A 284 -13.57 -8.15 -3.96
CA ILE A 284 -14.80 -8.38 -4.74
C ILE A 284 -15.95 -8.85 -3.81
N ASP A 285 -15.64 -9.74 -2.88
CA ASP A 285 -16.62 -10.29 -1.96
C ASP A 285 -17.18 -9.20 -1.01
N ASN A 286 -16.29 -8.39 -0.42
CA ASN A 286 -16.71 -7.27 0.44
C ASN A 286 -17.48 -6.20 -0.32
N LEU A 287 -17.10 -5.87 -1.56
CA LEU A 287 -17.86 -4.95 -2.41
C LEU A 287 -19.30 -5.44 -2.63
N ALA A 288 -19.46 -6.74 -2.91
CA ALA A 288 -20.78 -7.33 -3.09
C ALA A 288 -21.59 -7.33 -1.78
N GLU A 289 -20.96 -7.62 -0.64
CA GLU A 289 -21.61 -7.57 0.68
C GLU A 289 -22.03 -6.14 1.07
N ASN A 290 -21.14 -5.15 0.86
CA ASN A 290 -21.45 -3.73 1.12
C ASN A 290 -22.62 -3.25 0.25
N LEU A 291 -22.56 -3.55 -1.05
CA LEU A 291 -23.62 -3.15 -1.99
C LEU A 291 -24.94 -3.84 -1.63
N LYS A 292 -24.91 -5.13 -1.34
CA LYS A 292 -26.10 -5.87 -0.90
C LYS A 292 -26.69 -5.28 0.37
N SER A 293 -25.85 -4.97 1.37
CA SER A 293 -26.30 -4.32 2.60
C SER A 293 -26.98 -2.99 2.32
N TRP A 294 -26.40 -2.14 1.47
CA TRP A 294 -26.99 -0.86 1.09
C TRP A 294 -28.33 -1.03 0.36
N LEU A 295 -28.45 -1.98 -0.56
CA LEU A 295 -29.68 -2.29 -1.28
C LEU A 295 -30.81 -2.74 -0.32
N ASP A 296 -30.45 -3.46 0.73
CA ASP A 296 -31.36 -3.91 1.77
C ASP A 296 -31.66 -2.81 2.84
N GLY A 297 -31.17 -1.58 2.66
CA GLY A 297 -31.32 -0.46 3.59
C GLY A 297 -30.34 -0.44 4.78
N GLY A 298 -29.30 -1.27 4.73
CA GLY A 298 -28.24 -1.34 5.76
C GLY A 298 -27.12 -0.30 5.54
N MET A 299 -26.15 -0.28 6.47
CA MET A 299 -25.06 0.69 6.52
C MET A 299 -23.68 0.04 6.69
N LEU A 300 -23.48 -1.19 6.19
CA LEU A 300 -22.23 -1.93 6.34
C LEU A 300 -21.05 -1.15 5.72
N ASN A 301 -20.01 -0.90 6.51
CA ASN A 301 -18.77 -0.21 6.11
C ASN A 301 -19.00 1.18 5.46
N ARG A 302 -20.08 1.86 5.80
CA ARG A 302 -20.40 3.21 5.32
C ARG A 302 -19.47 4.25 5.98
N VAL A 303 -19.01 5.25 5.22
CA VAL A 303 -18.00 6.24 5.62
C VAL A 303 -18.42 7.70 5.37
N ASP A 304 -19.59 7.94 4.77
CA ASP A 304 -20.22 9.25 4.56
C ASP A 304 -21.17 9.67 5.68
#